data_0b18d47be92ada2c39315505f94914b0
#
_entry.id   0b18d47be92ada2c39315505f94914b0
#
_cell.length_a   1.000
_cell.length_b   1.000
_cell.length_c   1.000
_cell.angle_alpha   90.00
_cell.angle_beta   90.00
_cell.angle_gamma   90.00
#
_symmetry.space_group_name_H-M   'P 1'
#
loop_
_entity.id
_entity.type
_entity.pdbx_description
1 polymer ?
#
loop_
_entity_poly.entity_id
_entity_poly.type
_entity_poly.pdbx_seq_one_letter_code
_entity_poly.pdbx_strand_id
1 'polypeptide(L)'
;VPYRVMGRMRVAPVSDGAAVSLTIEAGVTMRFDTAADSGLLIGSSDQRQGILIAEGTAAAPITFTSGKPTPAPGDWKNIYFSYTPSSGNKLTHAIVEYAGGFSGAQGYGCGPAENDASILILSGRPNDAFIQNTSFKNGGGDTGLLLGWNSDETGPDFVGTNTFTSMPACKVSRWRNVTGAACPG
;
A
#
# COMPACT_ATOMS: atom_id res chain seq x y z
N VAL A 1 -13.19 12.77 -10.87
CA VAL A 1 -12.16 13.25 -11.84
C VAL A 1 -10.96 12.34 -11.75
N PRO A 2 -10.41 11.79 -12.84
CA PRO A 2 -9.17 11.03 -12.81
C PRO A 2 -7.95 11.97 -12.71
N TYR A 3 -7.03 11.63 -11.81
CA TYR A 3 -5.71 12.23 -11.72
C TYR A 3 -4.66 11.27 -12.28
N ARG A 4 -3.64 11.79 -12.97
CA ARG A 4 -2.51 11.01 -13.47
C ARG A 4 -1.27 11.28 -12.62
N VAL A 5 -0.67 10.22 -12.11
CA VAL A 5 0.55 10.24 -11.30
C VAL A 5 1.71 9.78 -12.17
N MET A 6 2.62 10.70 -12.53
CA MET A 6 3.69 10.48 -13.50
C MET A 6 4.97 9.88 -12.90
N GLY A 7 5.02 9.65 -11.59
CA GLY A 7 6.17 9.09 -10.90
C GLY A 7 5.83 8.82 -9.45
N ARG A 8 6.84 8.78 -8.57
CA ARG A 8 6.61 8.60 -7.12
C ARG A 8 6.13 9.93 -6.50
N MET A 9 4.91 9.95 -6.04
CA MET A 9 4.38 11.03 -5.21
C MET A 9 4.72 10.77 -3.75
N ARG A 10 5.48 11.68 -3.12
CA ARG A 10 5.84 11.60 -1.71
C ARG A 10 4.97 12.54 -0.87
N VAL A 11 4.42 12.01 0.21
CA VAL A 11 3.65 12.74 1.21
C VAL A 11 4.45 12.72 2.52
N ALA A 12 5.35 13.67 2.67
CA ALA A 12 6.15 13.86 3.87
C ALA A 12 6.68 15.31 3.90
N PRO A 13 6.90 15.91 5.08
CA PRO A 13 7.52 17.23 5.14
C PRO A 13 8.97 17.18 4.60
N VAL A 14 9.44 18.28 4.03
CA VAL A 14 10.80 18.38 3.46
C VAL A 14 11.88 18.49 4.52
N SER A 15 11.52 18.93 5.73
CA SER A 15 12.38 19.02 6.91
C SER A 15 11.62 18.52 8.13
N ASP A 16 12.28 18.38 9.26
CA ASP A 16 11.62 18.01 10.51
C ASP A 16 10.54 19.04 10.85
N GLY A 17 9.39 18.55 11.28
CA GLY A 17 8.22 19.39 11.55
C GLY A 17 6.92 18.58 11.64
N ALA A 18 5.80 19.32 11.56
CA ALA A 18 4.50 18.70 11.61
C ALA A 18 4.25 17.77 10.42
N ALA A 19 3.48 16.72 10.65
CA ALA A 19 3.03 15.81 9.58
C ALA A 19 2.28 16.58 8.48
N VAL A 20 2.46 16.15 7.25
CA VAL A 20 1.69 16.65 6.10
C VAL A 20 0.71 15.58 5.63
N SER A 21 -0.44 16.00 5.13
CA SER A 21 -1.49 15.08 4.67
C SER A 21 -1.80 15.26 3.19
N LEU A 22 -2.16 14.14 2.57
CA LEU A 22 -2.83 14.09 1.28
C LEU A 22 -4.26 13.59 1.52
N THR A 23 -5.24 14.40 1.18
CA THR A 23 -6.65 13.99 1.20
C THR A 23 -7.11 13.68 -0.22
N ILE A 24 -7.73 12.51 -0.40
CA ILE A 24 -8.33 12.07 -1.66
C ILE A 24 -9.82 11.87 -1.40
N GLU A 25 -10.64 12.61 -2.12
CA GLU A 25 -12.09 12.58 -1.96
C GLU A 25 -12.71 11.31 -2.55
N ALA A 26 -13.89 10.95 -2.04
CA ALA A 26 -14.66 9.80 -2.53
C ALA A 26 -14.93 9.91 -4.05
N GLY A 27 -14.83 8.77 -4.74
CA GLY A 27 -15.04 8.68 -6.19
C GLY A 27 -13.87 9.14 -7.05
N VAL A 28 -12.76 9.59 -6.45
CA VAL A 28 -11.55 9.96 -7.18
C VAL A 28 -10.86 8.71 -7.74
N THR A 29 -10.35 8.83 -8.97
CA THR A 29 -9.49 7.81 -9.58
C THR A 29 -8.07 8.36 -9.72
N MET A 30 -7.10 7.69 -9.13
CA MET A 30 -5.67 7.91 -9.29
C MET A 30 -5.12 6.91 -10.31
N ARG A 31 -4.61 7.40 -11.43
CA ARG A 31 -4.00 6.58 -12.50
C ARG A 31 -2.49 6.73 -12.46
N PHE A 32 -1.81 5.65 -12.17
CA PHE A 32 -0.35 5.62 -12.09
C PHE A 32 0.26 5.32 -13.45
N ASP A 33 1.25 6.13 -13.83
CA ASP A 33 2.03 5.87 -15.03
C ASP A 33 2.92 4.63 -14.83
N THR A 34 3.32 4.00 -15.91
CA THR A 34 4.14 2.77 -15.91
C THR A 34 5.64 3.05 -15.82
N ALA A 35 6.03 4.27 -15.47
CA ALA A 35 7.40 4.56 -15.13
C ALA A 35 7.83 3.68 -13.94
N ALA A 36 9.05 3.17 -14.00
CA ALA A 36 9.60 2.22 -13.03
C ALA A 36 9.52 2.64 -11.54
N ASP A 37 9.11 3.87 -11.28
CA ASP A 37 9.01 4.43 -9.93
C ASP A 37 7.66 5.09 -9.62
N SER A 38 6.59 4.76 -10.34
CA SER A 38 5.28 5.34 -10.06
C SER A 38 4.62 4.70 -8.83
N GLY A 39 4.09 5.52 -7.94
CA GLY A 39 3.44 5.08 -6.71
C GLY A 39 3.25 6.19 -5.69
N LEU A 40 2.72 5.85 -4.53
CA LEU A 40 2.63 6.75 -3.38
C LEU A 40 3.61 6.33 -2.29
N LEU A 41 4.35 7.29 -1.76
CA LEU A 41 5.19 7.13 -0.58
C LEU A 41 4.65 8.03 0.54
N ILE A 42 4.13 7.41 1.58
CA ILE A 42 3.56 8.09 2.74
C ILE A 42 4.56 8.02 3.89
N GLY A 43 5.03 9.17 4.32
CA GLY A 43 6.13 9.28 5.28
C GLY A 43 7.50 9.22 4.61
N SER A 44 8.53 9.03 5.41
CA SER A 44 9.91 8.90 4.95
C SER A 44 10.75 8.02 5.86
N SER A 45 11.88 7.51 5.34
CA SER A 45 12.81 6.67 6.08
C SER A 45 13.49 7.37 7.26
N ASP A 46 13.52 8.69 7.27
CA ASP A 46 14.03 9.55 8.34
C ASP A 46 12.93 9.98 9.34
N GLN A 47 11.87 9.17 9.45
CA GLN A 47 10.79 9.28 10.43
C GLN A 47 9.84 10.47 10.25
N ARG A 48 9.91 11.19 9.15
CA ARG A 48 8.98 12.29 8.91
C ARG A 48 7.60 11.75 8.55
N GLN A 49 6.61 12.24 9.27
CA GLN A 49 5.24 11.72 9.20
C GLN A 49 4.50 12.24 7.98
N GLY A 50 4.02 11.30 7.16
CA GLY A 50 3.00 11.55 6.14
C GLY A 50 1.66 10.95 6.55
N ILE A 51 0.58 11.53 6.09
CA ILE A 51 -0.78 11.05 6.35
C ILE A 51 -1.53 10.94 5.02
N LEU A 52 -2.09 9.78 4.75
CA LEU A 52 -3.02 9.55 3.66
C LEU A 52 -4.45 9.48 4.21
N ILE A 53 -5.29 10.39 3.77
CA ILE A 53 -6.73 10.39 4.07
C ILE A 53 -7.47 10.10 2.76
N ALA A 54 -7.84 8.85 2.57
CA ALA A 54 -8.53 8.35 1.38
C ALA A 54 -9.78 7.60 1.83
N GLU A 55 -10.82 8.35 2.14
CA GLU A 55 -12.10 7.84 2.64
C GLU A 55 -13.13 7.85 1.52
N GLY A 56 -13.22 6.73 0.79
CA GLY A 56 -14.29 6.50 -0.17
C GLY A 56 -15.58 6.09 0.51
N THR A 57 -16.58 5.77 -0.30
CA THR A 57 -17.84 5.15 0.14
C THR A 57 -18.14 3.94 -0.73
N ALA A 58 -19.05 3.07 -0.30
CA ALA A 58 -19.50 1.94 -1.11
C ALA A 58 -20.09 2.38 -2.48
N ALA A 59 -20.73 3.55 -2.52
CA ALA A 59 -21.29 4.13 -3.74
C ALA A 59 -20.28 4.92 -4.58
N ALA A 60 -19.20 5.41 -3.96
CA ALA A 60 -18.17 6.21 -4.60
C ALA A 60 -16.77 5.79 -4.07
N PRO A 61 -16.29 4.58 -4.44
CA PRO A 61 -14.98 4.13 -4.00
C PRO A 61 -13.87 4.97 -4.62
N ILE A 62 -12.76 5.10 -3.90
CA ILE A 62 -11.54 5.68 -4.44
C ILE A 62 -10.79 4.59 -5.21
N THR A 63 -10.34 4.87 -6.43
CA THR A 63 -9.65 3.88 -7.26
C THR A 63 -8.19 4.27 -7.49
N PHE A 64 -7.28 3.36 -7.16
CA PHE A 64 -5.85 3.42 -7.46
C PHE A 64 -5.56 2.37 -8.54
N THR A 65 -5.22 2.79 -9.75
CA THR A 65 -5.14 1.90 -10.91
C THR A 65 -4.02 2.26 -11.89
N SER A 66 -3.76 1.38 -12.83
CA SER A 66 -2.83 1.64 -13.93
C SER A 66 -3.28 2.79 -14.83
N GLY A 67 -2.33 3.57 -15.33
CA GLY A 67 -2.54 4.59 -16.36
C GLY A 67 -2.55 4.06 -17.78
N LYS A 68 -2.27 2.75 -17.99
CA LYS A 68 -2.27 2.14 -19.34
C LYS A 68 -3.68 1.98 -19.89
N PRO A 69 -3.83 2.05 -21.23
CA PRO A 69 -5.08 1.67 -21.90
C PRO A 69 -5.46 0.20 -21.68
N THR A 70 -4.45 -0.68 -21.61
CA THR A 70 -4.60 -2.10 -21.30
C THR A 70 -3.79 -2.40 -20.03
N PRO A 71 -4.42 -2.35 -18.85
CA PRO A 71 -3.74 -2.59 -17.59
C PRO A 71 -3.25 -4.03 -17.44
N ALA A 72 -2.11 -4.17 -16.75
CA ALA A 72 -1.52 -5.47 -16.40
C ALA A 72 -1.03 -5.46 -14.94
N PRO A 73 -1.01 -6.62 -14.26
CA PRO A 73 -0.44 -6.75 -12.93
C PRO A 73 0.98 -6.19 -12.84
N GLY A 74 1.26 -5.39 -11.83
CA GLY A 74 2.59 -4.78 -11.62
C GLY A 74 2.89 -3.54 -12.45
N ASP A 75 1.91 -2.96 -13.11
CA ASP A 75 2.08 -1.75 -13.93
C ASP A 75 2.61 -0.54 -13.16
N TRP A 76 2.32 -0.47 -11.89
CA TRP A 76 2.84 0.54 -10.98
C TRP A 76 3.28 -0.10 -9.66
N LYS A 77 4.13 0.61 -8.89
CA LYS A 77 4.74 0.00 -7.72
C LYS A 77 3.71 -0.32 -6.64
N ASN A 78 3.36 0.67 -5.83
CA ASN A 78 2.58 0.44 -4.62
C ASN A 78 2.16 1.75 -3.95
N ILE A 79 1.37 1.60 -2.88
CA ILE A 79 1.26 2.59 -1.82
C ILE A 79 2.17 2.12 -0.69
N TYR A 80 3.19 2.91 -0.38
CA TYR A 80 4.19 2.56 0.62
C TYR A 80 4.07 3.46 1.84
N PHE A 81 3.70 2.87 2.97
CA PHE A 81 3.75 3.52 4.28
C PHE A 81 5.13 3.26 4.89
N SER A 82 5.96 4.27 4.89
CA SER A 82 7.33 4.22 5.38
C SER A 82 7.40 4.57 6.85
N TYR A 83 8.22 3.83 7.59
CA TYR A 83 8.36 3.97 9.04
C TYR A 83 7.07 3.62 9.80
N THR A 84 6.86 4.14 11.00
CA THR A 84 5.61 3.88 11.74
C THR A 84 4.49 4.71 11.15
N PRO A 85 3.45 4.07 10.58
CA PRO A 85 2.34 4.81 10.00
C PRO A 85 1.63 5.66 11.07
N SER A 86 1.30 6.89 10.71
CA SER A 86 0.50 7.77 11.56
C SER A 86 -0.89 7.20 11.80
N SER A 87 -1.42 7.35 13.02
CA SER A 87 -2.81 7.01 13.35
C SER A 87 -3.84 7.85 12.59
N GLY A 88 -3.41 8.95 11.97
CA GLY A 88 -4.25 9.76 11.07
C GLY A 88 -4.49 9.14 9.69
N ASN A 89 -3.76 8.07 9.32
CA ASN A 89 -3.99 7.40 8.04
C ASN A 89 -5.38 6.78 7.95
N LYS A 90 -6.01 6.93 6.80
CA LYS A 90 -7.30 6.32 6.43
C LYS A 90 -7.24 5.85 4.98
N LEU A 91 -7.53 4.59 4.74
CA LEU A 91 -7.75 4.05 3.41
C LEU A 91 -8.98 3.15 3.47
N THR A 92 -10.12 3.71 3.14
CA THR A 92 -11.39 3.01 3.30
C THR A 92 -12.23 3.07 2.04
N HIS A 93 -12.97 2.00 1.77
CA HIS A 93 -13.79 1.87 0.55
C HIS A 93 -12.99 2.23 -0.70
N ALA A 94 -11.82 1.62 -0.86
CA ALA A 94 -10.94 1.83 -2.00
C ALA A 94 -10.83 0.58 -2.88
N ILE A 95 -10.39 0.78 -4.11
CA ILE A 95 -9.98 -0.27 -5.04
C ILE A 95 -8.52 -0.03 -5.36
N VAL A 96 -7.66 -1.01 -5.09
CA VAL A 96 -6.23 -0.99 -5.44
C VAL A 96 -5.99 -2.12 -6.42
N GLU A 97 -5.64 -1.78 -7.65
CA GLU A 97 -5.51 -2.77 -8.73
C GLU A 97 -4.30 -2.51 -9.63
N TYR A 98 -3.76 -3.59 -10.17
CA TYR A 98 -2.59 -3.58 -11.06
C TYR A 98 -1.30 -3.03 -10.43
N ALA A 99 -1.27 -2.93 -9.11
CA ALA A 99 -0.08 -2.57 -8.33
C ALA A 99 0.84 -3.78 -8.10
N GLY A 100 1.87 -3.62 -7.30
CA GLY A 100 2.81 -4.69 -6.95
C GLY A 100 3.92 -4.83 -7.99
N GLY A 101 4.29 -3.74 -8.65
CA GLY A 101 5.50 -3.69 -9.46
C GLY A 101 6.76 -3.68 -8.59
N PHE A 102 7.93 -3.89 -9.21
CA PHE A 102 9.21 -4.04 -8.53
C PHE A 102 9.49 -2.90 -7.53
N SER A 103 9.50 -3.24 -6.26
CA SER A 103 9.66 -2.30 -5.15
C SER A 103 11.12 -1.85 -4.94
N GLY A 104 12.07 -2.73 -5.22
CA GLY A 104 13.48 -2.56 -4.91
C GLY A 104 13.85 -2.86 -3.46
N ALA A 105 12.87 -3.18 -2.59
CA ALA A 105 13.13 -3.63 -1.23
C ALA A 105 13.39 -5.14 -1.21
N GLN A 106 14.03 -5.67 -0.19
CA GLN A 106 14.33 -7.10 -0.07
C GLN A 106 14.26 -7.56 1.38
N GLY A 107 13.93 -8.82 1.58
CA GLY A 107 14.03 -9.48 2.88
C GLY A 107 12.84 -9.33 3.82
N TYR A 108 11.70 -8.81 3.36
CA TYR A 108 10.58 -8.48 4.24
C TYR A 108 9.34 -9.37 4.11
N GLY A 109 9.22 -10.12 3.06
CA GLY A 109 8.03 -10.91 2.81
C GLY A 109 8.31 -12.36 2.46
N CYS A 110 7.37 -13.02 1.81
CA CYS A 110 7.45 -14.38 1.33
C CYS A 110 7.34 -14.42 -0.20
N GLY A 111 7.89 -15.48 -0.82
CA GLY A 111 7.91 -15.63 -2.27
C GLY A 111 9.14 -15.04 -2.95
N PRO A 112 9.28 -15.22 -4.26
CA PRO A 112 10.44 -14.76 -5.04
C PRO A 112 10.56 -13.25 -5.12
N ALA A 113 9.43 -12.55 -5.27
CA ALA A 113 9.33 -11.10 -5.29
C ALA A 113 8.79 -10.56 -3.95
N GLU A 114 9.26 -11.12 -2.89
CA GLU A 114 8.74 -11.05 -1.51
C GLU A 114 8.38 -9.68 -0.96
N ASN A 115 8.88 -8.63 -1.57
CA ASN A 115 8.57 -7.26 -1.16
C ASN A 115 7.72 -6.52 -2.19
N ASP A 116 7.32 -7.17 -3.26
CA ASP A 116 6.46 -6.57 -4.25
C ASP A 116 5.01 -6.85 -3.87
N ALA A 117 4.36 -5.84 -3.35
CA ALA A 117 2.98 -5.88 -2.88
C ALA A 117 2.22 -4.63 -3.34
N SER A 118 0.89 -4.72 -3.37
CA SER A 118 0.05 -3.57 -3.71
C SER A 118 0.16 -2.46 -2.67
N ILE A 119 0.27 -2.83 -1.39
CA ILE A 119 0.58 -1.89 -0.30
C ILE A 119 1.70 -2.47 0.56
N LEU A 120 2.68 -1.64 0.89
CA LEU A 120 3.76 -1.93 1.83
C LEU A 120 3.62 -1.11 3.10
N ILE A 121 3.70 -1.76 4.25
CA ILE A 121 3.86 -1.13 5.56
C ILE A 121 5.18 -1.65 6.12
N LEU A 122 6.25 -0.87 6.02
CA LEU A 122 7.59 -1.31 6.40
C LEU A 122 8.12 -0.54 7.60
N SER A 123 8.87 -1.25 8.44
CA SER A 123 9.67 -0.81 9.59
C SER A 123 8.87 -0.57 10.87
N GLY A 124 7.74 0.09 10.85
CA GLY A 124 6.95 0.39 12.04
C GLY A 124 5.58 -0.28 12.02
N ARG A 125 5.19 -0.85 13.17
CA ARG A 125 3.86 -1.43 13.37
C ARG A 125 2.83 -0.31 13.53
N PRO A 126 1.73 -0.30 12.77
CA PRO A 126 0.63 0.63 13.00
C PRO A 126 -0.15 0.25 14.27
N ASN A 127 -0.81 1.22 14.88
CA ASN A 127 -1.63 1.00 16.07
C ASN A 127 -3.01 0.41 15.73
N ASP A 128 -3.52 0.72 14.54
CA ASP A 128 -4.88 0.39 14.09
C ASP A 128 -4.90 -0.09 12.64
N ALA A 129 -5.94 -0.85 12.30
CA ALA A 129 -6.23 -1.28 10.94
C ALA A 129 -6.84 -0.10 10.15
N PHE A 130 -6.00 0.81 9.68
CA PHE A 130 -6.42 1.99 8.93
C PHE A 130 -6.82 1.69 7.47
N ILE A 131 -6.60 0.47 6.98
CA ILE A 131 -7.04 -0.02 5.67
C ILE A 131 -8.24 -0.92 5.88
N GLN A 132 -9.43 -0.49 5.44
CA GLN A 132 -10.69 -1.20 5.66
C GLN A 132 -11.60 -1.11 4.45
N ASN A 133 -12.45 -2.12 4.25
CA ASN A 133 -13.41 -2.17 3.15
C ASN A 133 -12.76 -1.88 1.78
N THR A 134 -11.49 -2.28 1.63
CA THR A 134 -10.68 -2.04 0.43
C THR A 134 -10.55 -3.32 -0.37
N SER A 135 -10.65 -3.20 -1.69
CA SER A 135 -10.56 -4.31 -2.62
C SER A 135 -9.23 -4.29 -3.34
N PHE A 136 -8.42 -5.33 -3.14
CA PHE A 136 -7.16 -5.57 -3.84
C PHE A 136 -7.39 -6.50 -5.01
N LYS A 137 -6.97 -6.08 -6.22
CA LYS A 137 -7.23 -6.82 -7.45
C LYS A 137 -6.02 -6.84 -8.37
N ASN A 138 -5.81 -8.00 -9.02
CA ASN A 138 -4.83 -8.12 -10.11
C ASN A 138 -3.44 -7.58 -9.74
N GLY A 139 -2.95 -7.91 -8.56
CA GLY A 139 -1.61 -7.51 -8.12
C GLY A 139 -0.51 -8.22 -8.92
N GLY A 140 0.58 -7.53 -9.19
CA GLY A 140 1.75 -8.09 -9.88
C GLY A 140 2.80 -8.68 -8.96
N GLY A 141 2.81 -8.23 -7.70
CA GLY A 141 3.69 -8.78 -6.67
C GLY A 141 3.12 -10.00 -5.99
N ASP A 142 3.89 -10.58 -5.08
CA ASP A 142 3.49 -11.81 -4.39
C ASP A 142 2.29 -11.62 -3.48
N THR A 143 2.04 -10.40 -2.99
CA THR A 143 0.97 -10.16 -2.01
C THR A 143 0.15 -8.91 -2.26
N GLY A 144 -1.06 -8.88 -1.70
CA GLY A 144 -1.85 -7.65 -1.62
C GLY A 144 -1.26 -6.65 -0.61
N LEU A 145 -0.95 -7.13 0.59
CA LEU A 145 -0.38 -6.34 1.69
C LEU A 145 0.92 -6.96 2.20
N LEU A 146 1.98 -6.20 2.27
CA LEU A 146 3.19 -6.57 2.99
C LEU A 146 3.26 -5.83 4.33
N LEU A 147 3.23 -6.59 5.42
CA LEU A 147 3.31 -6.11 6.80
C LEU A 147 4.73 -6.36 7.33
N GLY A 148 5.64 -5.46 7.03
CA GLY A 148 7.08 -5.62 7.23
C GLY A 148 7.62 -4.98 8.51
N TRP A 149 6.85 -4.88 9.58
CA TRP A 149 7.40 -4.43 10.86
C TRP A 149 8.18 -5.53 11.57
N ASN A 150 9.27 -5.12 12.21
CA ASN A 150 10.27 -5.99 12.81
C ASN A 150 9.90 -6.37 14.25
N SER A 151 8.75 -7.00 14.49
CA SER A 151 8.41 -7.54 15.79
C SER A 151 7.50 -8.75 15.67
N ASP A 152 7.56 -9.65 16.66
CA ASP A 152 6.64 -10.79 16.80
C ASP A 152 5.24 -10.37 17.28
N GLU A 153 5.04 -9.08 17.56
CA GLU A 153 3.75 -8.59 18.00
C GLU A 153 2.70 -8.75 16.90
N THR A 154 1.57 -9.31 17.30
CA THR A 154 0.38 -9.35 16.45
C THR A 154 -0.06 -7.92 16.16
N GLY A 155 -0.10 -7.57 14.91
CA GLY A 155 -0.59 -6.27 14.47
C GLY A 155 -2.11 -6.22 14.33
N PRO A 156 -2.63 -5.08 13.90
CA PRO A 156 -4.04 -4.96 13.54
C PRO A 156 -4.44 -5.95 12.44
N ASP A 157 -5.70 -6.37 12.44
CA ASP A 157 -6.25 -7.21 11.38
C ASP A 157 -6.53 -6.38 10.12
N PHE A 158 -5.79 -6.70 9.06
CA PHE A 158 -5.98 -6.12 7.73
C PHE A 158 -6.68 -7.08 6.74
N VAL A 159 -7.15 -8.24 7.21
CA VAL A 159 -7.81 -9.23 6.34
C VAL A 159 -9.32 -9.17 6.48
N GLY A 160 -9.82 -9.10 7.71
CA GLY A 160 -11.25 -9.32 8.02
C GLY A 160 -12.22 -8.37 7.32
N THR A 161 -11.81 -7.17 6.98
CA THR A 161 -12.67 -6.18 6.30
C THR A 161 -12.28 -5.92 4.83
N ASN A 162 -11.17 -6.50 4.36
CA ASN A 162 -10.65 -6.27 3.01
C ASN A 162 -10.86 -7.50 2.12
N THR A 163 -10.91 -7.27 0.80
CA THR A 163 -11.05 -8.34 -0.19
C THR A 163 -9.83 -8.43 -1.09
N PHE A 164 -9.44 -9.65 -1.47
CA PHE A 164 -8.27 -9.92 -2.27
C PHE A 164 -8.64 -10.86 -3.42
N THR A 165 -8.40 -10.42 -4.65
CA THR A 165 -8.75 -11.18 -5.86
C THR A 165 -7.58 -11.16 -6.83
N SER A 166 -7.19 -12.33 -7.33
CA SER A 166 -6.09 -12.47 -8.29
C SER A 166 -4.77 -11.91 -7.75
N MET A 167 -4.42 -12.31 -6.52
CA MET A 167 -3.09 -12.11 -5.95
C MET A 167 -2.23 -13.33 -6.28
N PRO A 168 -0.96 -13.16 -6.72
CA PRO A 168 -0.13 -14.28 -7.19
C PRO A 168 0.18 -15.33 -6.12
N ALA A 169 0.53 -14.93 -4.91
CA ALA A 169 0.91 -15.85 -3.84
C ALA A 169 -0.03 -15.79 -2.62
N CYS A 170 -0.17 -14.66 -1.98
CA CYS A 170 -0.98 -14.56 -0.77
C CYS A 170 -1.65 -13.19 -0.60
N LYS A 171 -2.67 -13.15 0.25
CA LYS A 171 -3.38 -11.91 0.57
C LYS A 171 -2.50 -10.94 1.34
N VAL A 172 -1.85 -11.45 2.38
CA VAL A 172 -1.00 -10.70 3.31
C VAL A 172 0.28 -11.48 3.57
N SER A 173 1.39 -10.80 3.52
CA SER A 173 2.71 -11.31 3.90
C SER A 173 3.24 -10.55 5.10
N ARG A 174 4.05 -11.20 5.93
CA ARG A 174 4.72 -10.59 7.07
C ARG A 174 6.24 -10.68 6.94
N TRP A 175 6.96 -10.00 7.79
CA TRP A 175 8.41 -10.11 7.87
C TRP A 175 8.84 -11.58 8.04
N ARG A 176 9.76 -12.04 7.17
CA ARG A 176 10.17 -13.46 7.10
C ARG A 176 10.82 -14.01 8.38
N ASN A 177 11.44 -13.13 9.18
CA ASN A 177 12.13 -13.53 10.41
C ASN A 177 11.19 -13.57 11.64
N VAL A 178 9.91 -13.28 11.45
CA VAL A 178 8.89 -13.40 12.51
C VAL A 178 8.41 -14.86 12.55
N THR A 179 8.34 -15.45 13.73
CA THR A 179 7.83 -16.82 13.88
C THR A 179 6.42 -16.94 13.33
N GLY A 180 6.19 -17.87 12.42
CA GLY A 180 4.91 -18.03 11.73
C GLY A 180 4.66 -17.03 10.59
N ALA A 181 5.69 -16.36 10.11
CA ALA A 181 5.61 -15.32 9.08
C ALA A 181 5.43 -15.84 7.65
N ALA A 182 5.33 -17.14 7.43
CA ALA A 182 4.93 -17.66 6.14
C ALA A 182 3.61 -17.04 5.69
N CYS A 183 3.44 -16.75 4.40
CA CYS A 183 2.23 -16.20 3.84
C CYS A 183 0.98 -16.82 4.49
N PRO A 184 0.31 -16.14 5.42
CA PRO A 184 -0.95 -16.67 5.92
C PRO A 184 -1.94 -16.62 4.75
N GLY A 185 -2.37 -17.80 4.32
CA GLY A 185 -3.21 -18.03 3.15
C GLY A 185 -4.56 -17.34 3.20
#